data_eefb1d53cf4f4bf84dcd8c6ec161ea58
#
_entry.id   eefb1d53cf4f4bf84dcd8c6ec161ea58
#
_cell.length_a   1.000
_cell.length_b   1.000
_cell.length_c   1.000
_cell.angle_alpha   90.00
_cell.angle_beta   90.00
_cell.angle_gamma   90.00
#
_symmetry.space_group_name_H-M   'P 1'
#
loop_
_entity.id
_entity.type
_entity.pdbx_description
1 polymer ?
#
loop_
_entity_poly.entity_id
_entity_poly.type
_entity_poly.pdbx_seq_one_letter_code
_entity_poly.pdbx_strand_id
1 'polypeptide(L)'
;RLDHAKARNAKIRAIFAGYGSSCDAYHLTAPQPEGIFGVKAIEHALRDADLQATDIEYYNAHGTGTDLNDPMESKMLKKAFGSSVQSLKISSTKSMTGHCIAAAGAIEAIACIKALETGMLPPTIHLDNPDIEQGCDLDYIPNTAQHRKIKTAMSASLGFGGHNGIIIFKAVGA
;
A
#
# COMPACT_ATOMS: atom_id res chain seq x y z
N ARG A 1 -0.88 14.79 17.03
CA ARG A 1 -1.63 15.87 16.35
C ARG A 1 -0.63 16.86 15.76
N LEU A 2 -0.97 17.42 14.62
CA LEU A 2 -0.09 18.33 13.87
C LEU A 2 0.23 19.61 14.66
N ASP A 3 -0.78 20.19 15.29
CA ASP A 3 -0.64 21.37 16.15
C ASP A 3 0.33 21.15 17.31
N HIS A 4 0.23 20.00 17.98
CA HIS A 4 1.16 19.62 19.04
C HIS A 4 2.59 19.41 18.54
N ALA A 5 2.76 18.78 17.37
CA ALA A 5 4.07 18.61 16.76
C ALA A 5 4.71 19.97 16.41
N LYS A 6 3.92 20.90 15.85
CA LYS A 6 4.37 22.26 15.54
C LYS A 6 4.76 23.05 16.80
N ALA A 7 3.93 22.98 17.86
CA ALA A 7 4.17 23.70 19.11
C ALA A 7 5.49 23.33 19.79
N ARG A 8 5.99 22.11 19.61
CA ARG A 8 7.26 21.65 20.17
C ARG A 8 8.41 21.61 19.14
N ASN A 9 8.24 22.24 17.98
CA ASN A 9 9.21 22.26 16.88
C ASN A 9 9.70 20.89 16.44
N ALA A 10 8.81 19.85 16.47
CA ALA A 10 9.17 18.53 16.03
C ALA A 10 9.37 18.49 14.51
N LYS A 11 10.37 17.74 14.05
CA LYS A 11 10.52 17.45 12.62
C LYS A 11 9.36 16.58 12.15
N ILE A 12 8.45 17.19 11.39
CA ILE A 12 7.33 16.47 10.76
C ILE A 12 7.85 15.80 9.48
N ARG A 13 7.73 14.47 9.38
CA ARG A 13 8.27 13.69 8.27
C ARG A 13 7.22 13.41 7.19
N ALA A 14 5.99 13.19 7.60
CA ALA A 14 4.83 12.98 6.73
C ALA A 14 3.56 13.33 7.48
N ILE A 15 2.45 13.43 6.76
CA ILE A 15 1.12 13.60 7.30
C ILE A 15 0.40 12.25 7.16
N PHE A 16 -0.10 11.70 8.26
CA PHE A 16 -1.07 10.61 8.22
C PHE A 16 -2.39 11.20 7.72
N ALA A 17 -2.73 10.91 6.47
CA ALA A 17 -3.78 11.63 5.76
C ALA A 17 -5.11 10.90 5.76
N GLY A 18 -5.12 9.58 5.76
CA GLY A 18 -6.35 8.82 5.73
C GLY A 18 -6.19 7.37 6.17
N TYR A 19 -7.30 6.81 6.64
CA TYR A 19 -7.44 5.43 7.07
C TYR A 19 -8.73 4.82 6.52
N GLY A 20 -8.65 3.56 6.10
CA GLY A 20 -9.80 2.77 5.72
C GLY A 20 -9.69 1.34 6.21
N SER A 21 -10.80 0.77 6.60
CA SER A 21 -10.86 -0.63 7.00
C SER A 21 -12.15 -1.30 6.55
N SER A 22 -12.07 -2.61 6.42
CA SER A 22 -13.19 -3.48 6.13
C SER A 22 -12.91 -4.90 6.62
N CYS A 23 -13.89 -5.78 6.51
CA CYS A 23 -13.72 -7.20 6.81
C CYS A 23 -14.40 -8.03 5.73
N ASP A 24 -13.69 -9.04 5.21
CA ASP A 24 -14.20 -9.92 4.14
C ASP A 24 -15.37 -10.78 4.60
N ALA A 25 -15.38 -11.20 5.87
CA ALA A 25 -16.33 -12.16 6.42
C ALA A 25 -16.48 -13.43 5.53
N TYR A 26 -15.36 -13.88 4.95
CA TYR A 26 -15.33 -14.94 3.95
C TYR A 26 -14.73 -16.24 4.50
N HIS A 27 -13.48 -16.17 5.00
CA HIS A 27 -12.74 -17.35 5.49
C HIS A 27 -11.76 -16.91 6.58
N LEU A 28 -11.32 -17.87 7.45
CA LEU A 28 -10.42 -17.58 8.56
C LEU A 28 -9.03 -17.09 8.11
N THR A 29 -8.51 -17.63 7.01
CA THR A 29 -7.14 -17.33 6.54
C THR A 29 -7.05 -16.93 5.08
N ALA A 30 -7.99 -17.39 4.22
CA ALA A 30 -8.00 -17.05 2.81
C ALA A 30 -8.69 -15.69 2.57
N PRO A 31 -8.11 -14.81 1.73
CA PRO A 31 -8.78 -13.57 1.34
C PRO A 31 -10.00 -13.87 0.45
N GLN A 32 -10.94 -12.93 0.40
CA GLN A 32 -12.08 -13.02 -0.52
C GLN A 32 -11.56 -12.85 -1.96
N PRO A 33 -11.76 -13.84 -2.88
CA PRO A 33 -11.04 -13.92 -4.16
C PRO A 33 -11.21 -12.72 -5.11
N GLU A 34 -12.32 -12.00 -4.98
CA GLU A 34 -12.60 -10.81 -5.80
C GLU A 34 -12.06 -9.50 -5.19
N GLY A 35 -11.53 -9.53 -3.97
CA GLY A 35 -10.98 -8.38 -3.28
C GLY A 35 -11.98 -7.25 -3.01
N ILE A 36 -13.29 -7.53 -3.00
CA ILE A 36 -14.35 -6.51 -2.94
C ILE A 36 -14.24 -5.65 -1.69
N PHE A 37 -13.97 -6.28 -0.55
CA PHE A 37 -13.88 -5.55 0.71
C PHE A 37 -12.56 -4.79 0.84
N GLY A 38 -11.47 -5.30 0.26
CA GLY A 38 -10.23 -4.54 0.14
C GLY A 38 -10.42 -3.27 -0.70
N VAL A 39 -11.18 -3.34 -1.81
CA VAL A 39 -11.59 -2.15 -2.58
C VAL A 39 -12.32 -1.14 -1.70
N LYS A 40 -13.29 -1.59 -0.88
CA LYS A 40 -14.01 -0.71 0.06
C LYS A 40 -13.07 -0.06 1.09
N ALA A 41 -12.08 -0.81 1.59
CA ALA A 41 -11.09 -0.23 2.50
C ALA A 41 -10.26 0.88 1.82
N ILE A 42 -9.86 0.67 0.56
CA ILE A 42 -9.19 1.72 -0.24
C ILE A 42 -10.09 2.94 -0.43
N GLU A 43 -11.35 2.75 -0.83
CA GLU A 43 -12.33 3.83 -0.99
C GLU A 43 -12.55 4.62 0.31
N HIS A 44 -12.62 3.93 1.45
CA HIS A 44 -12.74 4.58 2.76
C HIS A 44 -11.50 5.43 3.07
N ALA A 45 -10.29 4.90 2.84
CA ALA A 45 -9.05 5.62 3.07
C ALA A 45 -8.91 6.85 2.16
N LEU A 46 -9.28 6.73 0.89
CA LEU A 46 -9.27 7.85 -0.06
C LEU A 46 -10.25 8.95 0.37
N ARG A 47 -11.45 8.57 0.77
CA ARG A 47 -12.47 9.51 1.26
C ARG A 47 -12.01 10.23 2.54
N ASP A 48 -11.41 9.49 3.49
CA ASP A 48 -10.87 10.06 4.74
C ASP A 48 -9.72 11.03 4.49
N ALA A 49 -8.91 10.76 3.45
CA ALA A 49 -7.79 11.61 3.02
C ALA A 49 -8.20 12.81 2.15
N ASP A 50 -9.47 12.89 1.71
CA ASP A 50 -9.94 13.80 0.66
C ASP A 50 -9.08 13.70 -0.61
N LEU A 51 -8.93 12.47 -1.13
CA LEU A 51 -8.14 12.13 -2.31
C LEU A 51 -8.94 11.26 -3.29
N GLN A 52 -8.50 11.28 -4.55
CA GLN A 52 -8.93 10.36 -5.58
C GLN A 52 -7.87 9.25 -5.79
N ALA A 53 -8.27 8.15 -6.44
CA ALA A 53 -7.33 7.08 -6.78
C ALA A 53 -6.13 7.57 -7.62
N THR A 54 -6.36 8.53 -8.52
CA THR A 54 -5.35 9.17 -9.36
C THR A 54 -4.28 9.94 -8.58
N ASP A 55 -4.57 10.31 -7.33
CA ASP A 55 -3.64 11.06 -6.49
C ASP A 55 -2.60 10.16 -5.81
N ILE A 56 -2.83 8.84 -5.77
CA ILE A 56 -1.89 7.90 -5.14
C ILE A 56 -0.77 7.54 -6.12
N GLU A 57 0.47 7.81 -5.71
CA GLU A 57 1.63 7.63 -6.59
C GLU A 57 2.46 6.39 -6.24
N TYR A 58 2.41 5.93 -4.98
CA TYR A 58 3.09 4.72 -4.51
C TYR A 58 2.18 3.90 -3.59
N TYR A 59 2.19 2.60 -3.79
CA TYR A 59 1.46 1.63 -2.99
C TYR A 59 2.42 0.57 -2.43
N ASN A 60 2.53 0.50 -1.10
CA ASN A 60 3.21 -0.57 -0.41
C ASN A 60 2.21 -1.69 -0.17
N ALA A 61 2.39 -2.78 -0.90
CA ALA A 61 1.46 -3.90 -0.92
C ALA A 61 1.57 -4.77 0.34
N HIS A 62 0.48 -5.41 0.69
CA HIS A 62 0.54 -6.53 1.62
C HIS A 62 1.46 -7.62 1.06
N GLY A 63 1.30 -8.00 -0.21
CA GLY A 63 2.26 -8.69 -1.05
C GLY A 63 3.06 -9.78 -0.34
N THR A 64 2.40 -10.86 0.09
CA THR A 64 3.01 -11.94 0.88
C THR A 64 3.77 -12.97 0.05
N GLY A 65 3.70 -12.89 -1.28
CA GLY A 65 4.29 -13.88 -2.18
C GLY A 65 3.53 -15.21 -2.16
N THR A 66 2.22 -15.17 -2.00
CA THR A 66 1.37 -16.38 -1.94
C THR A 66 0.38 -16.41 -3.09
N ASP A 67 0.06 -17.63 -3.55
CA ASP A 67 -0.83 -17.90 -4.68
C ASP A 67 -2.24 -17.31 -4.51
N LEU A 68 -2.69 -17.08 -3.28
CA LEU A 68 -4.01 -16.50 -3.02
C LEU A 68 -3.98 -14.99 -2.87
N ASN A 69 -2.98 -14.45 -2.16
CA ASN A 69 -2.95 -13.02 -1.84
C ASN A 69 -2.58 -12.18 -3.06
N ASP A 70 -1.49 -12.48 -3.75
CA ASP A 70 -0.93 -11.56 -4.73
C ASP A 70 -1.83 -11.37 -5.97
N PRO A 71 -2.45 -12.45 -6.52
CA PRO A 71 -3.44 -12.28 -7.58
C PRO A 71 -4.69 -11.52 -7.12
N MET A 72 -5.17 -11.79 -5.88
CA MET A 72 -6.33 -11.11 -5.33
C MET A 72 -6.02 -9.62 -5.11
N GLU A 73 -4.86 -9.28 -4.52
CA GLU A 73 -4.45 -7.89 -4.29
C GLU A 73 -4.27 -7.14 -5.61
N SER A 74 -3.69 -7.77 -6.63
CA SER A 74 -3.58 -7.20 -7.99
C SER A 74 -4.94 -6.91 -8.60
N LYS A 75 -5.90 -7.84 -8.47
CA LYS A 75 -7.29 -7.65 -8.90
C LYS A 75 -7.98 -6.52 -8.13
N MET A 76 -7.78 -6.45 -6.83
CA MET A 76 -8.28 -5.39 -5.96
C MET A 76 -7.77 -4.02 -6.41
N LEU A 77 -6.48 -3.90 -6.70
CA LEU A 77 -5.88 -2.65 -7.19
C LEU A 77 -6.45 -2.23 -8.54
N LYS A 78 -6.57 -3.15 -9.49
CA LYS A 78 -7.19 -2.86 -10.80
C LYS A 78 -8.62 -2.32 -10.65
N LYS A 79 -9.41 -2.88 -9.73
CA LYS A 79 -10.78 -2.42 -9.45
C LYS A 79 -10.80 -1.05 -8.79
N ALA A 80 -9.97 -0.83 -7.77
CA ALA A 80 -9.97 0.39 -6.97
C ALA A 80 -9.42 1.60 -7.75
N PHE A 81 -8.41 1.38 -8.59
CA PHE A 81 -7.70 2.44 -9.30
C PHE A 81 -8.14 2.60 -10.78
N GLY A 82 -8.88 1.62 -11.33
CA GLY A 82 -9.30 1.67 -12.74
C GLY A 82 -8.10 1.87 -13.67
N SER A 83 -8.20 2.77 -14.63
CA SER A 83 -7.11 3.06 -15.57
C SER A 83 -5.87 3.67 -14.91
N SER A 84 -5.99 4.34 -13.78
CA SER A 84 -4.86 4.96 -13.09
C SER A 84 -3.89 3.94 -12.49
N VAL A 85 -4.27 2.68 -12.35
CA VAL A 85 -3.39 1.60 -11.85
C VAL A 85 -2.12 1.46 -12.69
N GLN A 86 -2.15 1.81 -13.98
CA GLN A 86 -1.01 1.74 -14.89
C GLN A 86 0.12 2.72 -14.53
N SER A 87 -0.19 3.81 -13.83
CA SER A 87 0.79 4.80 -13.36
C SER A 87 1.22 4.59 -11.91
N LEU A 88 0.52 3.72 -11.17
CA LEU A 88 0.77 3.41 -9.79
C LEU A 88 2.06 2.61 -9.65
N LYS A 89 2.98 3.06 -8.80
CA LYS A 89 4.16 2.31 -8.42
C LYS A 89 3.85 1.43 -7.22
N ILE A 90 4.10 0.14 -7.34
CA ILE A 90 3.75 -0.85 -6.32
C ILE A 90 5.02 -1.57 -5.88
N SER A 91 5.17 -1.87 -4.60
CA SER A 91 6.15 -2.86 -4.17
C SER A 91 5.74 -3.52 -2.86
N SER A 92 6.21 -4.75 -2.64
CA SER A 92 6.14 -5.40 -1.34
C SER A 92 7.49 -5.37 -0.65
N THR A 93 7.60 -4.60 0.42
CA THR A 93 8.81 -4.57 1.25
C THR A 93 9.02 -5.85 2.05
N LYS A 94 7.98 -6.71 2.15
CA LYS A 94 8.12 -8.05 2.75
C LYS A 94 9.13 -8.93 2.02
N SER A 95 9.37 -8.67 0.73
CA SER A 95 10.44 -9.35 -0.02
C SER A 95 11.81 -9.16 0.62
N MET A 96 12.05 -8.03 1.32
CA MET A 96 13.31 -7.70 2.00
C MET A 96 13.27 -7.98 3.50
N THR A 97 12.13 -7.75 4.16
CA THR A 97 12.02 -7.82 5.64
C THR A 97 11.43 -9.11 6.16
N GLY A 98 10.82 -9.90 5.29
CA GLY A 98 9.92 -10.99 5.69
C GLY A 98 8.60 -10.46 6.24
N HIS A 99 7.69 -11.35 6.55
CA HIS A 99 6.40 -10.99 7.13
C HIS A 99 6.51 -10.84 8.66
N CYS A 100 6.61 -9.61 9.13
CA CYS A 100 6.80 -9.30 10.55
C CYS A 100 5.49 -9.33 11.37
N ILE A 101 4.46 -10.03 10.87
CA ILE A 101 3.16 -10.22 11.54
C ILE A 101 2.57 -8.89 12.04
N ALA A 102 2.37 -8.72 13.35
CA ALA A 102 1.79 -7.53 13.95
C ALA A 102 2.64 -6.26 13.76
N ALA A 103 3.94 -6.38 13.53
CA ALA A 103 4.82 -5.25 13.27
C ALA A 103 4.85 -4.82 11.79
N ALA A 104 4.33 -5.64 10.86
CA ALA A 104 4.43 -5.40 9.43
C ALA A 104 3.90 -4.02 9.02
N GLY A 105 2.68 -3.67 9.44
CA GLY A 105 2.07 -2.39 9.09
C GLY A 105 2.87 -1.17 9.55
N ALA A 106 3.53 -1.26 10.73
CA ALA A 106 4.37 -0.17 11.22
C ALA A 106 5.67 -0.03 10.40
N ILE A 107 6.30 -1.16 10.03
CA ILE A 107 7.50 -1.18 9.19
C ILE A 107 7.19 -0.64 7.79
N GLU A 108 6.07 -1.06 7.22
CA GLU A 108 5.59 -0.60 5.90
C GLU A 108 5.21 0.89 5.90
N ALA A 109 4.61 1.38 6.99
CA ALA A 109 4.38 2.81 7.18
C ALA A 109 5.69 3.61 7.17
N ILE A 110 6.75 3.10 7.84
CA ILE A 110 8.08 3.74 7.81
C ILE A 110 8.64 3.73 6.39
N ALA A 111 8.49 2.63 5.64
CA ALA A 111 8.92 2.56 4.24
C ALA A 111 8.21 3.60 3.36
N CYS A 112 6.89 3.76 3.50
CA CYS A 112 6.11 4.79 2.81
C CYS A 112 6.60 6.21 3.18
N ILE A 113 6.82 6.49 4.46
CA ILE A 113 7.33 7.79 4.93
C ILE A 113 8.72 8.06 4.36
N LYS A 114 9.59 7.04 4.30
CA LYS A 114 10.92 7.16 3.70
C LYS A 114 10.85 7.40 2.20
N ALA A 115 9.96 6.73 1.49
CA ALA A 115 9.72 6.98 0.07
C ALA A 115 9.31 8.45 -0.20
N LEU A 116 8.40 8.99 0.63
CA LEU A 116 8.01 10.41 0.57
C LEU A 116 9.16 11.38 0.86
N GLU A 117 10.01 11.07 1.86
CA GLU A 117 11.14 11.93 2.24
C GLU A 117 12.25 11.94 1.18
N THR A 118 12.56 10.80 0.61
CA THR A 118 13.77 10.61 -0.22
C THR A 118 13.50 10.51 -1.71
N GLY A 119 12.26 10.21 -2.11
CA GLY A 119 11.93 9.84 -3.48
C GLY A 119 12.45 8.47 -3.90
N MET A 120 13.00 7.69 -2.98
CA MET A 120 13.45 6.33 -3.25
C MET A 120 12.30 5.35 -2.99
N LEU A 121 11.74 4.78 -4.04
CA LEU A 121 10.72 3.74 -3.97
C LEU A 121 11.40 2.37 -3.82
N PRO A 122 11.15 1.65 -2.72
CA PRO A 122 11.78 0.35 -2.50
C PRO A 122 11.29 -0.68 -3.52
N PRO A 123 12.12 -1.66 -3.91
CA PRO A 123 11.72 -2.70 -4.85
C PRO A 123 10.99 -3.85 -4.18
N THR A 124 10.34 -4.68 -4.99
CA THR A 124 10.06 -6.07 -4.67
C THR A 124 11.26 -6.89 -5.16
N ILE A 125 12.14 -7.32 -4.25
CA ILE A 125 13.31 -8.13 -4.63
C ILE A 125 12.90 -9.58 -4.91
N HIS A 126 13.71 -10.28 -5.70
CA HIS A 126 13.46 -11.66 -6.15
C HIS A 126 12.21 -11.81 -7.04
N LEU A 127 11.76 -10.71 -7.65
CA LEU A 127 10.65 -10.73 -8.60
C LEU A 127 11.21 -10.80 -10.03
N ASP A 128 11.65 -11.99 -10.44
CA ASP A 128 12.19 -12.24 -11.77
C ASP A 128 11.10 -12.66 -12.76
N ASN A 129 10.08 -13.35 -12.28
CA ASN A 129 8.97 -13.86 -13.08
C ASN A 129 7.63 -13.57 -12.37
N PRO A 130 6.99 -12.42 -12.64
CA PRO A 130 5.66 -12.12 -12.10
C PRO A 130 4.62 -13.10 -12.69
N ASP A 131 3.66 -13.50 -11.90
CA ASP A 131 2.60 -14.43 -12.30
C ASP A 131 1.51 -13.71 -13.12
N ILE A 132 1.86 -13.42 -14.38
CA ILE A 132 0.99 -12.70 -15.32
C ILE A 132 -0.27 -13.50 -15.63
N GLU A 133 -0.20 -14.83 -15.66
CA GLU A 133 -1.35 -15.69 -15.95
C GLU A 133 -2.44 -15.57 -14.89
N GLN A 134 -2.05 -15.34 -13.64
CA GLN A 134 -2.99 -15.05 -12.55
C GLN A 134 -3.29 -13.56 -12.37
N GLY A 135 -2.84 -12.71 -13.29
CA GLY A 135 -3.16 -11.28 -13.32
C GLY A 135 -2.23 -10.39 -12.51
N CYS A 136 -1.04 -10.89 -12.13
CA CYS A 136 0.03 -10.09 -11.52
C CYS A 136 0.86 -9.40 -12.60
N ASP A 137 0.28 -8.41 -13.31
CA ASP A 137 0.82 -7.74 -14.48
C ASP A 137 0.98 -6.22 -14.30
N LEU A 138 1.07 -5.75 -13.05
CA LEU A 138 1.27 -4.34 -12.71
C LEU A 138 2.76 -4.01 -12.52
N ASP A 139 3.09 -2.72 -12.31
CA ASP A 139 4.46 -2.29 -12.03
C ASP A 139 4.80 -2.49 -10.54
N TYR A 140 5.33 -3.64 -10.19
CA TYR A 140 5.72 -4.01 -8.82
C TYR A 140 7.15 -3.58 -8.45
N ILE A 141 7.78 -2.68 -9.19
CA ILE A 141 9.16 -2.22 -9.01
C ILE A 141 10.11 -3.44 -8.82
N PRO A 142 10.29 -4.28 -9.84
CA PRO A 142 11.03 -5.53 -9.69
C PRO A 142 12.51 -5.27 -9.41
N ASN A 143 13.06 -5.94 -8.41
CA ASN A 143 14.47 -6.10 -8.06
C ASN A 143 15.27 -4.82 -7.79
N THR A 144 15.01 -3.71 -8.46
CA THR A 144 15.81 -2.48 -8.35
C THR A 144 14.94 -1.30 -7.92
N ALA A 145 15.37 -0.59 -6.86
CA ALA A 145 14.70 0.61 -6.39
C ALA A 145 14.59 1.66 -7.50
N GLN A 146 13.47 2.37 -7.55
CA GLN A 146 13.26 3.48 -8.47
C GLN A 146 13.34 4.81 -7.75
N HIS A 147 13.95 5.82 -8.39
CA HIS A 147 13.94 7.18 -7.87
C HIS A 147 12.83 7.99 -8.53
N ARG A 148 11.82 8.36 -7.73
CA ARG A 148 10.70 9.21 -8.15
C ARG A 148 10.23 10.05 -6.98
N LYS A 149 10.24 11.37 -7.12
CA LYS A 149 9.63 12.25 -6.11
C LYS A 149 8.12 12.05 -6.13
N ILE A 150 7.56 11.68 -4.99
CA ILE A 150 6.14 11.43 -4.80
C ILE A 150 5.57 12.32 -3.69
N LYS A 151 4.26 12.60 -3.77
CA LYS A 151 3.51 13.39 -2.78
C LYS A 151 2.65 12.53 -1.87
N THR A 152 2.26 11.35 -2.35
CA THR A 152 1.33 10.45 -1.66
C THR A 152 1.83 9.01 -1.69
N ALA A 153 1.62 8.31 -0.60
CA ALA A 153 1.91 6.89 -0.48
C ALA A 153 0.79 6.20 0.29
N MET A 154 0.40 5.02 -0.15
CA MET A 154 -0.60 4.16 0.49
C MET A 154 0.07 2.87 0.94
N SER A 155 -0.32 2.32 2.10
CA SER A 155 0.11 1.01 2.56
C SER A 155 -1.10 0.15 2.91
N ALA A 156 -1.05 -1.12 2.53
CA ALA A 156 -2.10 -2.10 2.78
C ALA A 156 -1.64 -3.21 3.71
N SER A 157 -2.53 -3.60 4.59
CA SER A 157 -2.39 -4.79 5.44
C SER A 157 -3.65 -5.62 5.33
N LEU A 158 -3.50 -6.85 4.82
CA LEU A 158 -4.58 -7.82 4.64
C LEU A 158 -4.32 -8.97 5.61
N GLY A 159 -5.18 -9.12 6.62
CA GLY A 159 -4.94 -10.02 7.73
C GLY A 159 -5.89 -11.22 7.77
N PHE A 160 -5.48 -12.26 8.48
CA PHE A 160 -6.34 -13.39 8.82
C PHE A 160 -7.62 -12.91 9.52
N GLY A 161 -8.71 -13.65 9.33
CA GLY A 161 -10.05 -13.21 9.72
C GLY A 161 -10.70 -12.28 8.69
N GLY A 162 -10.02 -12.00 7.56
CA GLY A 162 -10.51 -11.15 6.49
C GLY A 162 -10.36 -9.66 6.78
N HIS A 163 -9.48 -9.26 7.69
CA HIS A 163 -9.26 -7.86 8.02
C HIS A 163 -8.48 -7.16 6.90
N ASN A 164 -9.02 -6.05 6.40
CA ASN A 164 -8.38 -5.18 5.42
C ASN A 164 -8.14 -3.81 6.06
N GLY A 165 -6.90 -3.38 6.13
CA GLY A 165 -6.47 -2.08 6.65
C GLY A 165 -5.66 -1.31 5.62
N ILE A 166 -6.05 -0.06 5.35
CA ILE A 166 -5.39 0.83 4.39
C ILE A 166 -5.04 2.13 5.11
N ILE A 167 -3.82 2.59 4.93
CA ILE A 167 -3.36 3.90 5.43
C ILE A 167 -2.77 4.72 4.30
N ILE A 168 -2.97 6.04 4.35
CA ILE A 168 -2.44 6.99 3.37
C ILE A 168 -1.57 8.02 4.07
N PHE A 169 -0.41 8.29 3.49
CA PHE A 169 0.50 9.35 3.89
C PHE A 169 0.64 10.39 2.79
N LYS A 170 0.76 11.67 3.19
CA LYS A 170 1.14 12.79 2.32
C LYS A 170 2.50 13.35 2.72
N ALA A 171 3.26 13.82 1.74
CA ALA A 171 4.46 14.59 1.98
C ALA A 171 4.12 15.91 2.69
N VAL A 172 5.06 16.42 3.49
CA VAL A 172 4.89 17.72 4.15
C VAL A 172 4.95 18.83 3.11
N GLY A 173 3.91 19.65 3.04
CA GLY A 173 3.80 20.74 2.07
C GLY A 173 3.29 20.33 0.67
N ALA A 174 2.74 19.15 0.55
CA ALA A 174 2.08 18.68 -0.68
C ALA A 174 0.60 19.08 -0.71
#